data_283b81e4d9b9b882dbd61f2cef5c492c
#
_entry.id   283b81e4d9b9b882dbd61f2cef5c492c
#
_cell.length_a   1.000
_cell.length_b   1.000
_cell.length_c   1.000
_cell.angle_alpha   90.00
_cell.angle_beta   90.00
_cell.angle_gamma   90.00
#
_symmetry.space_group_name_H-M   'P 1'
#
loop_
_entity.id
_entity.type
_entity.pdbx_description
1 polymer ?
#
loop_
_entity_poly.entity_id
_entity_poly.type
_entity_poly.pdbx_seq_one_letter_code
_entity_poly.pdbx_strand_id
1 'polypeptide(L)'
;YQEYNFVFAMRILFGLGVGMINAKAISIISERYHGKTRIQMLGLRGSAEVVGASILTLVVGQLLSLGWTVTFLAYSAGFLVLILYLLFVPYGKEKKETKKKEAETTRLTGQMKGLIFLLAVEAAVVVCTNTAITIRIPSLMVERGLGDAQLSSLVLSIMQLIGILAGVSFSFFISLFKERLLLWSGITFGLGQIVIALSPSLGVMVVGSVVAGFSYSVALT
;
A
#
# COMPACT_ATOMS: atom_id res chain seq x y z
N TYR A 1 21.73 0.47 22.46
CA TYR A 1 21.86 1.86 21.97
C TYR A 1 20.81 2.08 20.88
N GLN A 2 19.72 2.73 21.26
CA GLN A 2 18.69 3.14 20.30
C GLN A 2 18.96 4.61 19.97
N GLU A 3 19.93 4.85 19.10
CA GLU A 3 20.12 6.20 18.58
C GLU A 3 18.99 6.50 17.59
N TYR A 4 18.08 7.36 17.98
CA TYR A 4 16.95 7.81 17.15
C TYR A 4 17.40 8.21 15.75
N ASN A 5 18.52 8.92 15.63
CA ASN A 5 19.08 9.37 14.36
C ASN A 5 19.45 8.21 13.43
N PHE A 6 20.00 7.12 13.97
CA PHE A 6 20.34 5.93 13.19
C PHE A 6 19.08 5.24 12.67
N VAL A 7 18.08 5.03 13.52
CA VAL A 7 16.79 4.42 13.11
C VAL A 7 16.11 5.29 12.07
N PHE A 8 16.12 6.61 12.22
CA PHE A 8 15.54 7.55 11.28
C PHE A 8 16.24 7.49 9.91
N ALA A 9 17.58 7.50 9.89
CA ALA A 9 18.35 7.37 8.65
C ALA A 9 18.06 6.05 7.91
N MET A 10 17.98 4.93 8.64
CA MET A 10 17.63 3.63 8.08
C MET A 10 16.20 3.60 7.53
N ARG A 11 15.24 4.30 8.15
CA ARG A 11 13.87 4.44 7.64
C ARG A 11 13.81 5.24 6.34
N ILE A 12 14.60 6.30 6.20
CA ILE A 12 14.71 7.06 4.95
C ILE A 12 15.28 6.16 3.84
N LEU A 13 16.38 5.45 4.12
CA LEU A 13 17.01 4.55 3.15
C LEU A 13 16.04 3.44 2.70
N PHE A 14 15.32 2.84 3.64
CA PHE A 14 14.30 1.85 3.36
C PHE A 14 13.17 2.41 2.48
N GLY A 15 12.67 3.61 2.81
CA GLY A 15 11.61 4.28 2.03
C GLY A 15 12.04 4.57 0.59
N LEU A 16 13.28 5.02 0.38
CA LEU A 16 13.85 5.21 -0.95
C LEU A 16 13.90 3.88 -1.73
N GLY A 17 14.37 2.80 -1.09
CA GLY A 17 14.43 1.48 -1.72
C GLY A 17 13.05 0.97 -2.15
N VAL A 18 12.06 1.05 -1.28
CA VAL A 18 10.67 0.65 -1.57
C VAL A 18 10.09 1.49 -2.71
N GLY A 19 10.31 2.82 -2.69
CA GLY A 19 9.84 3.71 -3.75
C GLY A 19 10.44 3.36 -5.11
N MET A 20 11.73 3.07 -5.18
CA MET A 20 12.41 2.66 -6.42
C MET A 20 11.88 1.33 -6.96
N ILE A 21 11.68 0.32 -6.10
CA ILE A 21 11.15 -0.99 -6.49
C ILE A 21 9.73 -0.84 -7.02
N ASN A 22 8.88 -0.08 -6.33
CA ASN A 22 7.50 0.18 -6.74
C ASN A 22 7.43 0.88 -8.10
N ALA A 23 8.19 1.95 -8.29
CA ALA A 23 8.24 2.69 -9.55
C ALA A 23 8.72 1.78 -10.71
N LYS A 24 9.76 0.98 -10.47
CA LYS A 24 10.30 0.06 -11.50
C LYS A 24 9.30 -1.05 -11.84
N ALA A 25 8.59 -1.62 -10.87
CA ALA A 25 7.58 -2.64 -11.11
C ALA A 25 6.44 -2.12 -12.00
N ILE A 26 5.93 -0.92 -11.71
CA ILE A 26 4.90 -0.26 -12.52
C ILE A 26 5.41 0.04 -13.94
N SER A 27 6.65 0.53 -14.06
CA SER A 27 7.27 0.81 -15.36
C SER A 27 7.37 -0.44 -16.23
N ILE A 28 7.88 -1.55 -15.68
CA ILE A 28 8.01 -2.83 -16.40
C ILE A 28 6.65 -3.34 -16.89
N ILE A 29 5.61 -3.29 -16.05
CA ILE A 29 4.27 -3.70 -16.44
C ILE A 29 3.73 -2.80 -17.55
N SER A 30 3.93 -1.48 -17.41
CA SER A 30 3.44 -0.50 -18.38
C SER A 30 4.15 -0.56 -19.73
N GLU A 31 5.41 -0.97 -19.74
CA GLU A 31 6.22 -1.15 -20.95
C GLU A 31 5.89 -2.45 -21.70
N ARG A 32 5.55 -3.52 -20.95
CA ARG A 32 5.34 -4.86 -21.55
C ARG A 32 3.89 -5.16 -21.91
N TYR A 33 2.94 -4.56 -21.20
CA TYR A 33 1.51 -4.85 -21.37
C TYR A 33 0.74 -3.60 -21.76
N HIS A 34 -0.29 -3.77 -22.63
CA HIS A 34 -1.13 -2.68 -23.15
C HIS A 34 -2.61 -3.00 -22.94
N GLY A 35 -3.46 -1.97 -22.96
CA GLY A 35 -4.91 -2.12 -22.86
C GLY A 35 -5.38 -2.83 -21.60
N LYS A 36 -6.34 -3.75 -21.73
CA LYS A 36 -6.95 -4.48 -20.61
C LYS A 36 -5.94 -5.33 -19.83
N THR A 37 -4.98 -5.95 -20.51
CA THR A 37 -3.95 -6.79 -19.86
C THR A 37 -3.07 -5.98 -18.94
N ARG A 38 -2.72 -4.74 -19.28
CA ARG A 38 -1.98 -3.83 -18.41
C ARG A 38 -2.73 -3.58 -17.11
N ILE A 39 -4.03 -3.28 -17.20
CA ILE A 39 -4.89 -3.02 -16.03
C ILE A 39 -4.95 -4.26 -15.15
N GLN A 40 -5.11 -5.45 -15.74
CA GLN A 40 -5.13 -6.71 -15.00
C GLN A 40 -3.81 -7.00 -14.30
N MET A 41 -2.66 -6.76 -14.95
CA MET A 41 -1.34 -6.97 -14.34
C MET A 41 -1.05 -5.99 -13.21
N LEU A 42 -1.47 -4.73 -13.34
CA LEU A 42 -1.38 -3.75 -12.25
C LEU A 42 -2.26 -4.14 -11.07
N GLY A 43 -3.49 -4.61 -11.32
CA GLY A 43 -4.39 -5.12 -10.29
C GLY A 43 -3.83 -6.36 -9.59
N LEU A 44 -3.28 -7.33 -10.35
CA LEU A 44 -2.64 -8.53 -9.77
C LEU A 44 -1.43 -8.16 -8.90
N ARG A 45 -0.60 -7.21 -9.34
CA ARG A 45 0.50 -6.67 -8.55
C ARG A 45 0.01 -6.07 -7.23
N GLY A 46 -1.01 -5.21 -7.29
CA GLY A 46 -1.61 -4.60 -6.10
C GLY A 46 -2.18 -5.65 -5.14
N SER A 47 -2.89 -6.65 -5.66
CA SER A 47 -3.41 -7.76 -4.83
C SER A 47 -2.29 -8.57 -4.18
N ALA A 48 -1.22 -8.86 -4.90
CA ALA A 48 -0.05 -9.57 -4.36
C ALA A 48 0.64 -8.76 -3.26
N GLU A 49 0.76 -7.44 -3.41
CA GLU A 49 1.30 -6.53 -2.41
C GLU A 49 0.47 -6.58 -1.12
N VAL A 50 -0.86 -6.51 -1.23
CA VAL A 50 -1.78 -6.58 -0.08
C VAL A 50 -1.72 -7.94 0.61
N VAL A 51 -1.69 -9.05 -0.13
CA VAL A 51 -1.56 -10.40 0.44
C VAL A 51 -0.24 -10.53 1.20
N GLY A 52 0.87 -10.11 0.59
CA GLY A 52 2.18 -10.13 1.23
C GLY A 52 2.23 -9.30 2.51
N ALA A 53 1.70 -8.07 2.46
CA ALA A 53 1.64 -7.19 3.61
C ALA A 53 0.77 -7.78 4.74
N SER A 54 -0.37 -8.37 4.42
CA SER A 54 -1.28 -8.99 5.40
C SER A 54 -0.61 -10.19 6.09
N ILE A 55 0.03 -11.07 5.33
CA ILE A 55 0.74 -12.25 5.87
C ILE A 55 1.88 -11.77 6.78
N LEU A 56 2.70 -10.82 6.33
CA LEU A 56 3.81 -10.31 7.13
C LEU A 56 3.32 -9.62 8.41
N THR A 57 2.21 -8.88 8.35
CA THR A 57 1.62 -8.23 9.52
C THR A 57 1.16 -9.27 10.55
N LEU A 58 0.52 -10.36 10.12
CA LEU A 58 0.15 -11.47 11.01
C LEU A 58 1.38 -12.14 11.63
N VAL A 59 2.38 -12.46 10.82
CA VAL A 59 3.64 -13.07 11.29
C VAL A 59 4.34 -12.19 12.31
N VAL A 60 4.48 -10.89 12.03
CA VAL A 60 5.09 -9.92 12.94
C VAL A 60 4.30 -9.82 14.24
N GLY A 61 2.96 -9.83 14.17
CA GLY A 61 2.10 -9.81 15.36
C GLY A 61 2.32 -11.02 16.26
N GLN A 62 2.53 -12.21 15.69
CA GLN A 62 2.86 -13.41 16.46
C GLN A 62 4.30 -13.37 17.02
N LEU A 63 5.27 -12.90 16.22
CA LEU A 63 6.65 -12.75 16.66
C LEU A 63 6.82 -11.74 17.80
N LEU A 64 5.90 -10.77 17.91
CA LEU A 64 5.94 -9.75 18.97
C LEU A 64 5.81 -10.36 20.38
N SER A 65 5.11 -11.51 20.51
CA SER A 65 5.02 -12.24 21.77
C SER A 65 6.36 -12.83 22.23
N LEU A 66 7.31 -13.07 21.31
CA LEU A 66 8.66 -13.56 21.57
C LEU A 66 9.65 -12.42 21.88
N GLY A 67 9.23 -11.18 21.65
CA GLY A 67 10.03 -9.97 21.88
C GLY A 67 10.12 -9.06 20.67
N TRP A 68 10.19 -7.76 20.92
CA TRP A 68 10.18 -6.75 19.87
C TRP A 68 11.37 -6.86 18.89
N THR A 69 12.54 -7.33 19.37
CA THR A 69 13.72 -7.50 18.52
C THR A 69 13.56 -8.64 17.52
N VAL A 70 12.79 -9.69 17.88
CA VAL A 70 12.53 -10.84 17.03
C VAL A 70 11.68 -10.45 15.81
N THR A 71 10.85 -9.42 15.94
CA THR A 71 10.03 -8.93 14.81
C THR A 71 10.87 -8.42 13.64
N PHE A 72 12.10 -7.95 13.90
CA PHE A 72 13.01 -7.53 12.84
C PHE A 72 13.49 -8.68 11.95
N LEU A 73 13.44 -9.93 12.44
CA LEU A 73 13.74 -11.10 11.62
C LEU A 73 12.76 -11.25 10.43
N ALA A 74 11.54 -10.71 10.55
CA ALA A 74 10.59 -10.71 9.42
C ALA A 74 11.15 -9.94 8.21
N TYR A 75 12.00 -8.93 8.41
CA TYR A 75 12.66 -8.23 7.31
C TYR A 75 13.68 -9.11 6.57
N SER A 76 14.18 -10.18 7.19
CA SER A 76 15.08 -11.13 6.53
C SER A 76 14.41 -11.87 5.37
N ALA A 77 13.07 -11.92 5.33
CA ALA A 77 12.31 -12.42 4.19
C ALA A 77 12.66 -11.67 2.89
N GLY A 78 13.11 -10.41 2.99
CA GLY A 78 13.59 -9.64 1.84
C GLY A 78 14.81 -10.27 1.15
N PHE A 79 15.70 -10.94 1.90
CA PHE A 79 16.83 -11.67 1.31
C PHE A 79 16.37 -12.90 0.52
N LEU A 80 15.35 -13.61 1.01
CA LEU A 80 14.74 -14.73 0.29
C LEU A 80 14.15 -14.26 -1.04
N VAL A 81 13.41 -13.15 -1.02
CA VAL A 81 12.86 -12.53 -2.24
C VAL A 81 13.98 -12.10 -3.19
N LEU A 82 15.07 -11.53 -2.67
CA LEU A 82 16.24 -11.15 -3.48
C LEU A 82 16.87 -12.37 -4.17
N ILE A 83 17.06 -13.47 -3.43
CA ILE A 83 17.61 -14.71 -3.98
C ILE A 83 16.70 -15.27 -5.07
N LEU A 84 15.38 -15.33 -4.80
CA LEU A 84 14.41 -15.78 -5.80
C LEU A 84 14.43 -14.88 -7.05
N TYR A 85 14.53 -13.57 -6.87
CA TYR A 85 14.64 -12.64 -7.98
C TYR A 85 15.88 -12.90 -8.83
N LEU A 86 17.04 -13.08 -8.19
CA LEU A 86 18.30 -13.35 -8.90
C LEU A 86 18.30 -14.69 -9.63
N LEU A 87 17.60 -15.70 -9.11
CA LEU A 87 17.51 -17.04 -9.70
C LEU A 87 16.50 -17.11 -10.86
N PHE A 88 15.33 -16.46 -10.70
CA PHE A 88 14.21 -16.65 -11.63
C PHE A 88 14.05 -15.53 -12.65
N VAL A 89 14.59 -14.33 -12.39
CA VAL A 89 14.49 -13.23 -13.36
C VAL A 89 15.70 -13.23 -14.25
N PRO A 90 15.57 -13.66 -15.53
CA PRO A 90 16.69 -13.67 -16.45
C PRO A 90 17.18 -12.23 -16.67
N TYR A 91 18.47 -12.05 -16.55
CA TYR A 91 19.15 -10.79 -16.90
C TYR A 91 19.05 -10.59 -18.43
N GLY A 92 17.90 -10.14 -18.88
CA GLY A 92 17.67 -9.79 -20.28
C GLY A 92 18.44 -8.52 -20.60
N LYS A 93 19.34 -8.57 -21.58
CA LYS A 93 19.87 -7.37 -22.22
C LYS A 93 18.67 -6.55 -22.69
N GLU A 94 18.35 -5.46 -22.01
CA GLU A 94 17.34 -4.50 -22.49
C GLU A 94 17.72 -4.14 -23.92
N LYS A 95 16.89 -4.51 -24.91
CA LYS A 95 17.04 -4.02 -26.27
C LYS A 95 16.86 -2.50 -26.21
N LYS A 96 17.96 -1.78 -26.30
CA LYS A 96 18.00 -0.30 -26.33
C LYS A 96 17.20 0.33 -27.47
N GLU A 97 16.62 -0.49 -28.37
CA GLU A 97 15.98 -0.01 -29.57
C GLU A 97 14.55 0.53 -29.35
N THR A 98 13.86 0.14 -28.28
CA THR A 98 12.48 0.61 -28.03
C THR A 98 12.42 1.99 -27.37
N LYS A 99 13.51 2.41 -26.70
CA LYS A 99 13.55 3.72 -26.01
C LYS A 99 13.64 4.95 -26.93
N LYS A 100 13.94 4.78 -28.23
CA LYS A 100 14.08 5.91 -29.15
C LYS A 100 12.76 6.33 -29.82
N LYS A 101 11.70 5.49 -29.83
CA LYS A 101 10.45 5.79 -30.51
C LYS A 101 9.34 6.37 -29.62
N GLU A 102 9.44 6.26 -28.29
CA GLU A 102 8.44 6.81 -27.37
C GLU A 102 8.88 8.07 -26.62
N ALA A 103 10.08 8.55 -26.86
CA ALA A 103 10.53 9.86 -26.39
C ALA A 103 10.11 11.00 -27.36
N GLU A 104 9.06 10.83 -28.14
CA GLU A 104 8.25 11.98 -28.56
C GLU A 104 7.58 12.51 -27.29
N THR A 105 8.32 13.37 -26.61
CA THR A 105 7.84 14.17 -25.50
C THR A 105 6.57 14.86 -25.93
N THR A 106 5.43 14.24 -25.63
CA THR A 106 4.16 14.96 -25.61
C THR A 106 4.38 16.09 -24.64
N ARG A 107 4.56 17.31 -25.14
CA ARG A 107 4.74 18.51 -24.29
C ARG A 107 3.50 18.64 -23.44
N LEU A 108 3.63 18.23 -22.18
CA LEU A 108 2.54 18.33 -21.21
C LEU A 108 2.11 19.78 -21.10
N THR A 109 0.87 20.06 -21.44
CA THR A 109 0.26 21.38 -21.26
C THR A 109 0.30 21.76 -19.77
N GLY A 110 0.43 23.04 -19.46
CA GLY A 110 0.48 23.53 -18.07
C GLY A 110 -0.67 22.99 -17.20
N GLN A 111 -1.87 22.90 -17.76
CA GLN A 111 -3.05 22.31 -17.09
C GLN A 111 -2.86 20.82 -16.76
N MET A 112 -2.26 20.03 -17.65
CA MET A 112 -1.97 18.62 -17.40
C MET A 112 -0.92 18.45 -16.28
N LYS A 113 0.09 19.31 -16.22
CA LYS A 113 1.07 19.30 -15.13
C LYS A 113 0.41 19.62 -13.79
N GLY A 114 -0.49 20.60 -13.75
CA GLY A 114 -1.26 20.96 -12.57
C GLY A 114 -2.15 19.80 -12.08
N LEU A 115 -2.84 19.13 -13.00
CA LEU A 115 -3.68 17.96 -12.67
C LEU A 115 -2.83 16.80 -12.10
N ILE A 116 -1.71 16.48 -12.75
CA ILE A 116 -0.79 15.43 -12.27
C ILE A 116 -0.27 15.77 -10.88
N PHE A 117 0.10 17.02 -10.64
CA PHE A 117 0.56 17.47 -9.33
C PHE A 117 -0.55 17.35 -8.27
N LEU A 118 -1.77 17.74 -8.58
CA LEU A 118 -2.92 17.63 -7.68
C LEU A 118 -3.20 16.17 -7.30
N LEU A 119 -3.22 15.26 -8.27
CA LEU A 119 -3.40 13.83 -8.04
C LEU A 119 -2.25 13.23 -7.21
N ALA A 120 -1.01 13.68 -7.43
CA ALA A 120 0.13 13.24 -6.64
C ALA A 120 0.03 13.71 -5.18
N VAL A 121 -0.41 14.94 -4.95
CA VAL A 121 -0.63 15.48 -3.59
C VAL A 121 -1.76 14.72 -2.90
N GLU A 122 -2.87 14.48 -3.59
CA GLU A 122 -3.98 13.70 -3.05
C GLU A 122 -3.56 12.30 -2.66
N ALA A 123 -2.87 11.57 -3.54
CA ALA A 123 -2.34 10.25 -3.24
C ALA A 123 -1.37 10.27 -2.05
N ALA A 124 -0.50 11.28 -1.96
CA ALA A 124 0.41 11.44 -0.83
C ALA A 124 -0.36 11.63 0.50
N VAL A 125 -1.40 12.48 0.52
CA VAL A 125 -2.23 12.70 1.71
C VAL A 125 -2.94 11.40 2.13
N VAL A 126 -3.53 10.67 1.20
CA VAL A 126 -4.22 9.41 1.47
C VAL A 126 -3.24 8.36 2.04
N VAL A 127 -2.06 8.22 1.45
CA VAL A 127 -1.02 7.29 1.94
C VAL A 127 -0.51 7.70 3.32
N CYS A 128 -0.21 8.98 3.54
CA CYS A 128 0.25 9.48 4.84
C CYS A 128 -0.80 9.24 5.93
N THR A 129 -2.06 9.53 5.64
CA THR A 129 -3.17 9.34 6.59
C THR A 129 -3.37 7.85 6.91
N ASN A 130 -3.34 6.99 5.90
CA ASN A 130 -3.45 5.54 6.11
C ASN A 130 -2.28 4.99 6.93
N THR A 131 -1.06 5.45 6.67
CA THR A 131 0.12 5.04 7.43
C THR A 131 0.03 5.50 8.88
N ALA A 132 -0.38 6.75 9.11
CA ALA A 132 -0.53 7.31 10.46
C ALA A 132 -1.53 6.50 11.28
N ILE A 133 -2.71 6.18 10.73
CA ILE A 133 -3.73 5.41 11.44
C ILE A 133 -3.28 3.95 11.66
N THR A 134 -2.64 3.34 10.68
CA THR A 134 -2.11 1.96 10.78
C THR A 134 -1.12 1.85 11.93
N ILE A 135 -0.26 2.85 12.11
CA ILE A 135 0.69 2.91 13.24
C ILE A 135 -0.04 3.19 14.56
N ARG A 136 -1.14 3.96 14.53
CA ARG A 136 -1.88 4.37 15.73
C ARG A 136 -2.85 3.32 16.25
N ILE A 137 -3.40 2.46 15.40
CA ILE A 137 -4.38 1.42 15.79
C ILE A 137 -3.89 0.56 16.97
N PRO A 138 -2.65 -0.01 16.98
CA PRO A 138 -2.17 -0.80 18.11
C PRO A 138 -2.17 -0.02 19.43
N SER A 139 -1.68 1.22 19.40
CA SER A 139 -1.66 2.08 20.59
C SER A 139 -3.08 2.39 21.09
N LEU A 140 -4.01 2.71 20.18
CA LEU A 140 -5.40 2.98 20.53
C LEU A 140 -6.08 1.77 21.15
N MET A 141 -5.80 0.55 20.66
CA MET A 141 -6.38 -0.67 21.21
C MET A 141 -5.91 -0.92 22.63
N VAL A 142 -4.62 -0.75 22.89
CA VAL A 142 -4.04 -0.92 24.23
C VAL A 142 -4.53 0.20 25.19
N GLU A 143 -4.50 1.46 24.76
CA GLU A 143 -4.96 2.62 25.55
C GLU A 143 -6.42 2.52 25.98
N ARG A 144 -7.25 1.91 25.14
CA ARG A 144 -8.71 1.75 25.39
C ARG A 144 -9.08 0.40 26.00
N GLY A 145 -8.12 -0.48 26.23
CA GLY A 145 -8.36 -1.82 26.76
C GLY A 145 -9.18 -2.71 25.81
N LEU A 146 -9.13 -2.44 24.49
CA LEU A 146 -9.87 -3.19 23.48
C LEU A 146 -9.15 -4.46 23.02
N GLY A 147 -7.87 -4.59 23.33
CA GLY A 147 -7.07 -5.75 23.00
C GLY A 147 -5.56 -5.51 23.12
N ASP A 148 -4.82 -6.56 22.84
CA ASP A 148 -3.37 -6.59 22.86
C ASP A 148 -2.76 -6.34 21.45
N ALA A 149 -1.43 -6.42 21.37
CA ALA A 149 -0.70 -6.24 20.13
C ALA A 149 -0.99 -7.34 19.09
N GLN A 150 -1.31 -8.57 19.53
CA GLN A 150 -1.67 -9.65 18.62
C GLN A 150 -3.03 -9.39 17.97
N LEU A 151 -4.00 -8.98 18.76
CA LEU A 151 -5.34 -8.63 18.26
C LEU A 151 -5.27 -7.42 17.32
N SER A 152 -4.41 -6.44 17.62
CA SER A 152 -4.16 -5.29 16.75
C SER A 152 -3.62 -5.71 15.39
N SER A 153 -2.68 -6.66 15.34
CA SER A 153 -2.14 -7.17 14.07
C SER A 153 -3.20 -7.88 13.23
N LEU A 154 -4.15 -8.57 13.88
CA LEU A 154 -5.27 -9.22 13.22
C LEU A 154 -6.23 -8.18 12.61
N VAL A 155 -6.57 -7.12 13.34
CA VAL A 155 -7.40 -6.02 12.82
C VAL A 155 -6.73 -5.35 11.61
N LEU A 156 -5.42 -5.08 11.70
CA LEU A 156 -4.66 -4.52 10.58
C LEU A 156 -4.62 -5.45 9.37
N SER A 157 -4.49 -6.75 9.59
CA SER A 157 -4.49 -7.73 8.50
C SER A 157 -5.86 -7.81 7.83
N ILE A 158 -6.95 -7.76 8.59
CA ILE A 158 -8.31 -7.68 8.03
C ILE A 158 -8.47 -6.40 7.20
N MET A 159 -8.02 -5.26 7.73
CA MET A 159 -8.04 -3.98 7.02
C MET A 159 -7.30 -4.06 5.67
N GLN A 160 -6.17 -4.75 5.62
CA GLN A 160 -5.41 -4.93 4.39
C GLN A 160 -6.07 -5.92 3.44
N LEU A 161 -6.52 -7.10 3.94
CA LEU A 161 -7.15 -8.13 3.11
C LEU A 161 -8.41 -7.64 2.41
N ILE A 162 -9.19 -6.78 3.04
CA ILE A 162 -10.38 -6.19 2.42
C ILE A 162 -10.05 -5.36 1.17
N GLY A 163 -8.81 -4.86 1.09
CA GLY A 163 -8.31 -4.17 -0.11
C GLY A 163 -8.26 -5.04 -1.36
N ILE A 164 -8.15 -6.38 -1.20
CA ILE A 164 -8.22 -7.31 -2.35
C ILE A 164 -9.62 -7.29 -2.94
N LEU A 165 -10.66 -7.31 -2.09
CA LEU A 165 -12.04 -7.21 -2.54
C LEU A 165 -12.32 -5.89 -3.25
N ALA A 166 -11.72 -4.81 -2.76
CA ALA A 166 -11.78 -3.50 -3.42
C ALA A 166 -11.17 -3.54 -4.82
N GLY A 167 -9.99 -4.15 -4.98
CA GLY A 167 -9.32 -4.31 -6.28
C GLY A 167 -10.13 -5.13 -7.28
N VAL A 168 -10.71 -6.26 -6.85
CA VAL A 168 -11.59 -7.10 -7.70
C VAL A 168 -12.86 -6.35 -8.09
N SER A 169 -13.44 -5.59 -7.16
CA SER A 169 -14.67 -4.84 -7.37
C SER A 169 -14.45 -3.50 -8.07
N PHE A 170 -13.21 -3.08 -8.30
CA PHE A 170 -12.87 -1.77 -8.84
C PHE A 170 -13.55 -1.45 -10.17
N SER A 171 -13.57 -2.43 -11.09
CA SER A 171 -14.24 -2.28 -12.41
C SER A 171 -15.73 -2.00 -12.27
N PHE A 172 -16.39 -2.57 -11.26
CA PHE A 172 -17.80 -2.30 -10.96
C PHE A 172 -17.96 -0.87 -10.43
N PHE A 173 -17.15 -0.45 -9.47
CA PHE A 173 -17.25 0.88 -8.89
C PHE A 173 -16.92 1.99 -9.90
N ILE A 174 -15.94 1.80 -10.78
CA ILE A 174 -15.61 2.78 -11.81
C ILE A 174 -16.75 2.92 -12.84
N SER A 175 -17.48 1.84 -13.14
CA SER A 175 -18.65 1.89 -14.03
C SER A 175 -19.82 2.65 -13.40
N LEU A 176 -19.97 2.57 -12.07
CA LEU A 176 -21.04 3.18 -11.30
C LEU A 176 -20.80 4.67 -11.03
N PHE A 177 -19.61 5.00 -10.52
CA PHE A 177 -19.28 6.35 -10.03
C PHE A 177 -18.49 7.19 -11.05
N LYS A 178 -17.92 6.57 -12.08
CA LYS A 178 -17.15 7.23 -13.13
C LYS A 178 -16.14 8.24 -12.57
N GLU A 179 -16.22 9.49 -13.00
CA GLU A 179 -15.32 10.58 -12.60
C GLU A 179 -15.41 10.96 -11.09
N ARG A 180 -16.49 10.57 -10.43
CA ARG A 180 -16.70 10.87 -9.00
C ARG A 180 -16.17 9.80 -8.05
N LEU A 181 -15.60 8.71 -8.59
CA LEU A 181 -15.12 7.59 -7.78
C LEU A 181 -14.07 8.04 -6.77
N LEU A 182 -13.11 8.88 -7.19
CA LEU A 182 -12.05 9.40 -6.33
C LEU A 182 -12.63 10.23 -5.16
N LEU A 183 -13.61 11.08 -5.43
CA LEU A 183 -14.28 11.88 -4.41
C LEU A 183 -15.02 10.99 -3.41
N TRP A 184 -15.79 10.00 -3.87
CA TRP A 184 -16.50 9.07 -3.00
C TRP A 184 -15.56 8.21 -2.17
N SER A 185 -14.47 7.71 -2.76
CA SER A 185 -13.46 6.93 -2.03
C SER A 185 -12.77 7.77 -0.96
N GLY A 186 -12.48 9.05 -1.23
CA GLY A 186 -11.92 9.98 -0.23
C GLY A 186 -12.88 10.24 0.94
N ILE A 187 -14.17 10.48 0.66
CA ILE A 187 -15.18 10.69 1.70
C ILE A 187 -15.35 9.43 2.57
N THR A 188 -15.52 8.26 1.95
CA THR A 188 -15.70 7.00 2.68
C THR A 188 -14.44 6.61 3.46
N PHE A 189 -13.24 6.90 2.93
CA PHE A 189 -11.99 6.75 3.64
C PHE A 189 -11.94 7.63 4.90
N GLY A 190 -12.25 8.91 4.77
CA GLY A 190 -12.31 9.85 5.89
C GLY A 190 -13.31 9.43 6.96
N LEU A 191 -14.50 8.98 6.56
CA LEU A 191 -15.50 8.46 7.50
C LEU A 191 -15.01 7.20 8.22
N GLY A 192 -14.36 6.27 7.52
CA GLY A 192 -13.73 5.10 8.14
C GLY A 192 -12.69 5.49 9.20
N GLN A 193 -11.87 6.50 8.94
CA GLN A 193 -10.88 7.02 9.90
C GLN A 193 -11.55 7.61 11.15
N ILE A 194 -12.63 8.38 10.97
CA ILE A 194 -13.41 8.94 12.09
C ILE A 194 -14.02 7.83 12.94
N VAL A 195 -14.57 6.79 12.32
CA VAL A 195 -15.12 5.63 13.03
C VAL A 195 -14.06 4.93 13.85
N ILE A 196 -12.84 4.72 13.30
CA ILE A 196 -11.70 4.16 14.05
C ILE A 196 -11.34 5.07 15.23
N ALA A 197 -11.22 6.37 14.98
CA ALA A 197 -10.81 7.33 16.01
C ALA A 197 -11.82 7.45 17.16
N LEU A 198 -13.10 7.29 16.90
CA LEU A 198 -14.17 7.38 17.90
C LEU A 198 -14.64 6.01 18.42
N SER A 199 -14.03 4.90 17.99
CA SER A 199 -14.51 3.55 18.30
C SER A 199 -14.57 3.27 19.82
N PRO A 200 -15.76 2.97 20.36
CA PRO A 200 -15.92 2.61 21.77
C PRO A 200 -15.72 1.12 22.04
N SER A 201 -15.69 0.30 20.99
CA SER A 201 -15.58 -1.15 21.09
C SER A 201 -14.76 -1.72 19.94
N LEU A 202 -14.24 -2.94 20.14
CA LEU A 202 -13.48 -3.67 19.11
C LEU A 202 -14.29 -3.85 17.81
N GLY A 203 -15.59 -4.18 17.91
CA GLY A 203 -16.42 -4.37 16.73
C GLY A 203 -16.55 -3.11 15.88
N VAL A 204 -16.73 -1.94 16.49
CA VAL A 204 -16.78 -0.64 15.78
C VAL A 204 -15.44 -0.30 15.15
N MET A 205 -14.32 -0.60 15.83
CA MET A 205 -12.99 -0.41 15.30
C MET A 205 -12.74 -1.29 14.06
N VAL A 206 -13.14 -2.56 14.08
CA VAL A 206 -13.06 -3.47 12.94
C VAL A 206 -13.88 -2.96 11.76
N VAL A 207 -15.12 -2.52 11.99
CA VAL A 207 -15.97 -1.96 10.93
C VAL A 207 -15.31 -0.71 10.31
N GLY A 208 -14.81 0.21 11.14
CA GLY A 208 -14.09 1.37 10.66
C GLY A 208 -12.84 1.00 9.84
N SER A 209 -12.08 -0.01 10.29
CA SER A 209 -10.90 -0.52 9.59
C SER A 209 -11.24 -1.15 8.24
N VAL A 210 -12.34 -1.91 8.15
CA VAL A 210 -12.85 -2.49 6.91
C VAL A 210 -13.22 -1.40 5.92
N VAL A 211 -13.98 -0.39 6.34
CA VAL A 211 -14.40 0.73 5.50
C VAL A 211 -13.18 1.53 5.02
N ALA A 212 -12.25 1.83 5.92
CA ALA A 212 -11.03 2.56 5.59
C ALA A 212 -10.12 1.77 4.62
N GLY A 213 -9.88 0.48 4.87
CA GLY A 213 -9.05 -0.38 4.03
C GLY A 213 -9.63 -0.56 2.62
N PHE A 214 -10.94 -0.76 2.52
CA PHE A 214 -11.64 -0.84 1.24
C PHE A 214 -11.49 0.46 0.44
N SER A 215 -11.83 1.59 1.06
CA SER A 215 -11.80 2.91 0.42
C SER A 215 -10.39 3.34 0.03
N TYR A 216 -9.39 3.03 0.87
CA TYR A 216 -7.97 3.25 0.58
C TYR A 216 -7.53 2.53 -0.70
N SER A 217 -7.89 1.25 -0.82
CA SER A 217 -7.54 0.47 -2.00
C SER A 217 -8.21 0.99 -3.26
N VAL A 218 -9.49 1.41 -3.18
CA VAL A 218 -10.21 2.02 -4.32
C VAL A 218 -9.57 3.35 -4.72
N ALA A 219 -9.11 4.16 -3.76
CA ALA A 219 -8.50 5.46 -4.04
C ALA A 219 -7.12 5.37 -4.73
N LEU A 220 -6.36 4.27 -4.48
CA LEU A 220 -5.02 4.08 -5.03
C LEU A 220 -4.96 3.21 -6.30
N THR A 221 -6.06 2.59 -6.71
CA THR A 221 -6.15 1.80 -7.96
C THR A 221 -6.52 2.64 -9.15
#